data_6888aef26835c90af5fced7d7cfb3b45
#
_entry.id   6888aef26835c90af5fced7d7cfb3b45
#
_cell.length_a   1.000
_cell.length_b   1.000
_cell.length_c   1.000
_cell.angle_alpha   90.00
_cell.angle_beta   90.00
_cell.angle_gamma   90.00
#
_symmetry.space_group_name_H-M   'P 1'
#
loop_
_entity.id
_entity.type
_entity.pdbx_description
1 polymer ?
#
loop_
_entity_poly.entity_id
_entity_poly.type
_entity_poly.pdbx_seq_one_letter_code
_entity_poly.pdbx_strand_id
1 'polypeptide(L)'
;FDNYEFLVTDPDFWASLVNTLVLVGSVLVITVGLGTLLAVLYDQPFPGQGVARLLAIAPFFVMPTVSALVWKNLMMHPIYGVLGALSRGLGFEPVDWFAEYPMLSVILIVSWQWLPFALLILLTAVQSLDNEQKEAARMDGAGAVAQFFFITLPHLGRAISVVIMIETIFLLSVFAEIYVTTSGGPGLASTNLA
;
A
#
# COMPACT_ATOMS: atom_id res chain seq x y z
N PHE A 1 -23.40 22.85 -20.88
CA PHE A 1 -23.11 22.66 -19.44
C PHE A 1 -23.96 21.56 -18.81
N ASP A 2 -25.03 21.11 -19.48
CA ASP A 2 -26.00 20.13 -18.97
C ASP A 2 -25.35 18.78 -18.53
N ASN A 3 -24.29 18.33 -19.23
CA ASN A 3 -23.54 17.13 -18.86
C ASN A 3 -22.80 17.29 -17.52
N TYR A 4 -22.31 18.49 -17.22
CA TYR A 4 -21.65 18.75 -15.93
C TYR A 4 -22.66 18.84 -14.78
N GLU A 5 -23.82 19.43 -15.05
CA GLU A 5 -24.91 19.50 -14.09
C GLU A 5 -25.43 18.09 -13.75
N PHE A 6 -25.62 17.26 -14.78
CA PHE A 6 -25.99 15.85 -14.59
C PHE A 6 -24.97 15.12 -13.74
N LEU A 7 -23.66 15.24 -14.05
CA LEU A 7 -22.60 14.57 -13.32
C LEU A 7 -22.56 14.97 -11.84
N VAL A 8 -22.69 16.27 -11.55
CA VAL A 8 -22.62 16.79 -10.17
C VAL A 8 -23.89 16.43 -9.36
N THR A 9 -25.03 16.22 -10.03
CA THR A 9 -26.29 15.82 -9.39
C THR A 9 -26.43 14.30 -9.23
N ASP A 10 -25.56 13.51 -9.88
CA ASP A 10 -25.59 12.04 -9.80
C ASP A 10 -24.96 11.54 -8.48
N PRO A 11 -25.75 10.84 -7.63
CA PRO A 11 -25.24 10.26 -6.39
C PRO A 11 -24.11 9.24 -6.60
N ASP A 12 -24.12 8.51 -7.71
CA ASP A 12 -23.14 7.47 -8.03
C ASP A 12 -21.76 8.08 -8.32
N PHE A 13 -21.73 9.28 -8.90
CA PHE A 13 -20.50 10.05 -9.07
C PHE A 13 -19.85 10.38 -7.72
N TRP A 14 -20.63 10.86 -6.76
CA TRP A 14 -20.11 11.21 -5.44
C TRP A 14 -19.64 9.99 -4.65
N ALA A 15 -20.38 8.87 -4.76
CA ALA A 15 -19.94 7.61 -4.16
C ALA A 15 -18.61 7.15 -4.74
N SER A 16 -18.44 7.18 -6.06
CA SER A 16 -17.20 6.82 -6.74
C SER A 16 -16.05 7.76 -6.41
N LEU A 17 -16.32 9.06 -6.27
CA LEU A 17 -15.33 10.05 -5.86
C LEU A 17 -14.82 9.78 -4.45
N VAL A 18 -15.71 9.55 -3.49
CA VAL A 18 -15.35 9.22 -2.10
C VAL A 18 -14.55 7.93 -2.05
N ASN A 19 -14.99 6.90 -2.75
CA ASN A 19 -14.28 5.63 -2.84
C ASN A 19 -12.87 5.80 -3.42
N THR A 20 -12.70 6.62 -4.46
CA THR A 20 -11.38 6.94 -5.02
C THR A 20 -10.50 7.61 -3.98
N LEU A 21 -11.00 8.59 -3.25
CA LEU A 21 -10.24 9.28 -2.21
C LEU A 21 -9.86 8.34 -1.05
N VAL A 22 -10.78 7.47 -0.64
CA VAL A 22 -10.52 6.45 0.39
C VAL A 22 -9.47 5.45 -0.08
N LEU A 23 -9.59 4.95 -1.32
CA LEU A 23 -8.62 4.03 -1.90
C LEU A 23 -7.22 4.66 -1.94
N VAL A 24 -7.10 5.80 -2.61
CA VAL A 24 -5.81 6.50 -2.80
C VAL A 24 -5.20 6.88 -1.45
N GLY A 25 -5.99 7.53 -0.57
CA GLY A 25 -5.52 7.96 0.75
C GLY A 25 -5.06 6.79 1.62
N SER A 26 -5.83 5.70 1.66
CA SER A 26 -5.47 4.52 2.45
C SER A 26 -4.22 3.82 1.92
N VAL A 27 -4.11 3.64 0.61
CA VAL A 27 -2.93 3.03 -0.01
C VAL A 27 -1.68 3.88 0.27
N LEU A 28 -1.75 5.20 0.09
CA LEU A 28 -0.63 6.10 0.39
C LEU A 28 -0.19 6.02 1.86
N VAL A 29 -1.13 6.01 2.80
CA VAL A 29 -0.80 5.87 4.23
C VAL A 29 -0.10 4.54 4.51
N ILE A 30 -0.59 3.45 3.93
CA ILE A 30 0.00 2.12 4.10
C ILE A 30 1.39 2.05 3.43
N THR A 31 1.51 2.45 2.18
CA THR A 31 2.77 2.32 1.42
C THR A 31 3.87 3.23 1.96
N VAL A 32 3.55 4.49 2.27
CA VAL A 32 4.51 5.42 2.88
C VAL A 32 4.86 4.99 4.30
N GLY A 33 3.88 4.62 5.12
CA GLY A 33 4.09 4.20 6.50
C GLY A 33 4.93 2.91 6.59
N LEU A 34 4.46 1.83 5.97
CA LEU A 34 5.19 0.56 5.96
C LEU A 34 6.48 0.66 5.15
N GLY A 35 6.49 1.39 4.03
CA GLY A 35 7.69 1.63 3.22
C GLY A 35 8.79 2.33 4.02
N THR A 36 8.43 3.34 4.83
CA THR A 36 9.37 4.01 5.73
C THR A 36 9.93 3.06 6.79
N LEU A 37 9.05 2.29 7.45
CA LEU A 37 9.47 1.31 8.46
C LEU A 37 10.40 0.25 7.87
N LEU A 38 10.03 -0.31 6.72
CA LEU A 38 10.85 -1.31 6.04
C LEU A 38 12.15 -0.71 5.51
N ALA A 39 12.16 0.54 5.03
CA ALA A 39 13.38 1.22 4.59
C ALA A 39 14.39 1.35 5.73
N VAL A 40 13.95 1.78 6.91
CA VAL A 40 14.81 1.87 8.11
C VAL A 40 15.27 0.47 8.57
N LEU A 41 14.41 -0.52 8.52
CA LEU A 41 14.78 -1.90 8.87
C LEU A 41 15.79 -2.49 7.90
N TYR A 42 15.62 -2.27 6.61
CA TYR A 42 16.50 -2.78 5.56
C TYR A 42 17.78 -1.96 5.37
N ASP A 43 17.92 -0.82 6.03
CA ASP A 43 19.19 -0.10 6.15
C ASP A 43 20.14 -0.79 7.12
N GLN A 44 19.62 -1.56 8.09
CA GLN A 44 20.44 -2.33 9.02
C GLN A 44 20.99 -3.60 8.36
N PRO A 45 22.27 -3.96 8.61
CA PRO A 45 22.83 -5.19 8.11
C PRO A 45 22.24 -6.40 8.87
N PHE A 46 21.69 -7.36 8.14
CA PHE A 46 21.23 -8.63 8.70
C PHE A 46 21.46 -9.79 7.71
N PRO A 47 21.58 -11.04 8.22
CA PRO A 47 21.81 -12.19 7.35
C PRO A 47 20.61 -12.40 6.41
N GLY A 48 20.89 -12.60 5.11
CA GLY A 48 19.83 -12.77 4.10
C GLY A 48 19.20 -11.48 3.56
N GLN A 49 19.74 -10.31 3.92
CA GLN A 49 19.23 -8.99 3.50
C GLN A 49 18.98 -8.89 1.98
N GLY A 50 19.88 -9.43 1.14
CA GLY A 50 19.72 -9.40 -0.31
C GLY A 50 18.49 -10.17 -0.78
N VAL A 51 18.25 -11.36 -0.22
CA VAL A 51 17.07 -12.17 -0.54
C VAL A 51 15.80 -11.49 -0.03
N ALA A 52 15.82 -10.96 1.18
CA ALA A 52 14.69 -10.24 1.75
C ALA A 52 14.30 -9.01 0.91
N ARG A 53 15.29 -8.23 0.44
CA ARG A 53 15.07 -7.10 -0.47
C ARG A 53 14.48 -7.55 -1.81
N LEU A 54 14.99 -8.63 -2.38
CA LEU A 54 14.48 -9.17 -3.65
C LEU A 54 13.00 -9.59 -3.50
N LEU A 55 12.66 -10.30 -2.45
CA LEU A 55 11.28 -10.72 -2.17
C LEU A 55 10.35 -9.53 -1.89
N ALA A 56 10.86 -8.51 -1.20
CA ALA A 56 10.08 -7.30 -0.93
C ALA A 56 9.79 -6.49 -2.20
N ILE A 57 10.64 -6.57 -3.23
CA ILE A 57 10.47 -5.85 -4.50
C ILE A 57 9.61 -6.64 -5.50
N ALA A 58 9.57 -7.97 -5.39
CA ALA A 58 8.91 -8.85 -6.34
C ALA A 58 7.45 -8.47 -6.66
N PRO A 59 6.59 -8.03 -5.71
CA PRO A 59 5.21 -7.66 -6.00
C PRO A 59 5.05 -6.58 -7.06
N PHE A 60 5.97 -5.65 -7.15
CA PHE A 60 5.91 -4.54 -8.12
C PHE A 60 5.95 -5.00 -9.58
N PHE A 61 6.56 -6.15 -9.84
CA PHE A 61 6.69 -6.71 -11.18
C PHE A 61 5.50 -7.60 -11.57
N VAL A 62 4.55 -7.83 -10.67
CA VAL A 62 3.36 -8.62 -10.96
C VAL A 62 2.36 -7.73 -11.70
N MET A 63 1.84 -8.22 -12.82
CA MET A 63 0.79 -7.50 -13.57
C MET A 63 -0.46 -7.31 -12.69
N PRO A 64 -1.13 -6.15 -12.73
CA PRO A 64 -2.30 -5.85 -11.91
C PRO A 64 -3.39 -6.93 -11.95
N THR A 65 -3.75 -7.38 -13.14
CA THR A 65 -4.74 -8.46 -13.33
C THR A 65 -4.31 -9.77 -12.66
N VAL A 66 -3.03 -10.14 -12.78
CA VAL A 66 -2.49 -11.36 -12.17
C VAL A 66 -2.47 -11.24 -10.67
N SER A 67 -2.04 -10.09 -10.15
CA SER A 67 -2.09 -9.77 -8.71
C SER A 67 -3.51 -9.95 -8.17
N ALA A 68 -4.49 -9.35 -8.83
CA ALA A 68 -5.90 -9.45 -8.46
C ALA A 68 -6.40 -10.90 -8.41
N LEU A 69 -6.06 -11.71 -9.42
CA LEU A 69 -6.44 -13.13 -9.49
C LEU A 69 -5.76 -13.97 -8.40
N VAL A 70 -4.48 -13.74 -8.15
CA VAL A 70 -3.74 -14.45 -7.09
C VAL A 70 -4.36 -14.15 -5.72
N TRP A 71 -4.61 -12.89 -5.42
CA TRP A 71 -5.23 -12.50 -4.16
C TRP A 71 -6.65 -13.03 -4.03
N LYS A 72 -7.47 -12.92 -5.09
CA LYS A 72 -8.86 -13.38 -5.09
C LYS A 72 -8.98 -14.90 -4.89
N ASN A 73 -8.17 -15.69 -5.61
CA ASN A 73 -8.36 -17.13 -5.65
C ASN A 73 -7.43 -17.89 -4.68
N LEU A 74 -6.18 -17.43 -4.47
CA LEU A 74 -5.21 -18.16 -3.66
C LEU A 74 -5.05 -17.59 -2.24
N MET A 75 -5.25 -16.30 -2.05
CA MET A 75 -5.05 -15.69 -0.73
C MET A 75 -6.36 -15.51 0.04
N MET A 76 -7.33 -14.80 -0.54
CA MET A 76 -8.54 -14.32 0.15
C MET A 76 -9.78 -15.21 -0.04
N HIS A 77 -9.70 -16.27 -0.85
CA HIS A 77 -10.85 -17.17 -1.05
C HIS A 77 -11.22 -17.88 0.26
N PRO A 78 -12.49 -17.82 0.73
CA PRO A 78 -12.87 -18.33 2.05
C PRO A 78 -12.67 -19.84 2.20
N ILE A 79 -12.84 -20.61 1.12
CA ILE A 79 -12.74 -22.08 1.17
C ILE A 79 -11.32 -22.56 0.82
N TYR A 80 -10.74 -22.09 -0.27
CA TYR A 80 -9.48 -22.60 -0.83
C TYR A 80 -8.28 -21.69 -0.55
N GLY A 81 -8.52 -20.45 -0.13
CA GLY A 81 -7.46 -19.46 0.08
C GLY A 81 -6.65 -19.70 1.36
N VAL A 82 -5.41 -19.19 1.35
CA VAL A 82 -4.49 -19.29 2.49
C VAL A 82 -5.09 -18.65 3.75
N LEU A 83 -5.71 -17.47 3.64
CA LEU A 83 -6.34 -16.79 4.78
C LEU A 83 -7.52 -17.58 5.33
N GLY A 84 -8.34 -18.20 4.46
CA GLY A 84 -9.42 -19.08 4.89
C GLY A 84 -8.93 -20.34 5.60
N ALA A 85 -7.82 -20.93 5.13
CA ALA A 85 -7.19 -22.07 5.77
C ALA A 85 -6.61 -21.71 7.15
N LEU A 86 -5.96 -20.54 7.26
CA LEU A 86 -5.44 -20.02 8.54
C LEU A 86 -6.57 -19.76 9.54
N SER A 87 -7.66 -19.12 9.12
CA SER A 87 -8.82 -18.86 9.97
C SER A 87 -9.38 -20.14 10.57
N ARG A 88 -9.60 -21.16 9.73
CA ARG A 88 -10.05 -22.49 10.21
C ARG A 88 -9.06 -23.16 11.14
N GLY A 89 -7.76 -23.06 10.86
CA GLY A 89 -6.71 -23.62 11.71
C GLY A 89 -6.64 -22.97 13.10
N LEU A 90 -7.05 -21.72 13.21
CA LEU A 90 -7.13 -20.95 14.46
C LEU A 90 -8.51 -21.05 15.14
N GLY A 91 -9.48 -21.79 14.56
CA GLY A 91 -10.82 -21.96 15.09
C GLY A 91 -11.78 -20.80 14.80
N PHE A 92 -11.46 -19.94 13.84
CA PHE A 92 -12.33 -18.84 13.37
C PHE A 92 -13.08 -19.24 12.08
N GLU A 93 -14.24 -18.64 11.88
CA GLU A 93 -14.95 -18.76 10.61
C GLU A 93 -14.18 -18.00 9.50
N PRO A 94 -14.05 -18.59 8.30
CA PRO A 94 -13.43 -17.90 7.18
C PRO A 94 -14.27 -16.71 6.71
N VAL A 95 -13.62 -15.56 6.52
CA VAL A 95 -14.24 -14.33 6.04
C VAL A 95 -14.32 -14.35 4.52
N ASP A 96 -15.45 -13.96 3.95
CA ASP A 96 -15.57 -13.64 2.52
C ASP A 96 -15.17 -12.17 2.30
N TRP A 97 -13.87 -11.98 2.05
CA TRP A 97 -13.26 -10.66 1.94
C TRP A 97 -13.91 -9.76 0.89
N PHE A 98 -14.32 -10.32 -0.25
CA PHE A 98 -14.88 -9.52 -1.34
C PHE A 98 -16.37 -9.25 -1.17
N ALA A 99 -17.08 -10.07 -0.41
CA ALA A 99 -18.47 -9.83 -0.08
C ALA A 99 -18.62 -8.88 1.12
N GLU A 100 -17.82 -9.08 2.17
CA GLU A 100 -17.95 -8.34 3.43
C GLU A 100 -17.11 -7.05 3.46
N TYR A 101 -15.90 -7.08 2.86
CA TYR A 101 -14.93 -5.97 2.91
C TYR A 101 -14.32 -5.66 1.53
N PRO A 102 -15.13 -5.36 0.50
CA PRO A 102 -14.65 -5.22 -0.88
C PRO A 102 -13.60 -4.12 -1.02
N MET A 103 -13.84 -2.93 -0.50
CA MET A 103 -12.89 -1.81 -0.58
C MET A 103 -11.59 -2.10 0.18
N LEU A 104 -11.68 -2.69 1.37
CA LEU A 104 -10.49 -3.07 2.15
C LEU A 104 -9.66 -4.12 1.42
N SER A 105 -10.31 -5.10 0.76
CA SER A 105 -9.63 -6.11 -0.03
C SER A 105 -8.84 -5.50 -1.19
N VAL A 106 -9.44 -4.56 -1.91
CA VAL A 106 -8.77 -3.82 -2.98
C VAL A 106 -7.60 -3.00 -2.44
N ILE A 107 -7.80 -2.26 -1.33
CA ILE A 107 -6.74 -1.48 -0.67
C ILE A 107 -5.54 -2.36 -0.32
N LEU A 108 -5.76 -3.55 0.24
CA LEU A 108 -4.68 -4.48 0.61
C LEU A 108 -3.90 -4.98 -0.61
N ILE A 109 -4.61 -5.35 -1.68
CA ILE A 109 -3.99 -5.81 -2.94
C ILE A 109 -3.14 -4.72 -3.57
N VAL A 110 -3.69 -3.53 -3.71
CA VAL A 110 -3.02 -2.39 -4.32
C VAL A 110 -1.84 -1.93 -3.46
N SER A 111 -2.02 -1.89 -2.12
CA SER A 111 -0.93 -1.55 -1.19
C SER A 111 0.22 -2.56 -1.27
N TRP A 112 -0.06 -3.86 -1.33
CA TRP A 112 0.96 -4.90 -1.49
C TRP A 112 1.74 -4.73 -2.79
N GLN A 113 1.08 -4.33 -3.86
CA GLN A 113 1.69 -4.14 -5.18
C GLN A 113 2.55 -2.87 -5.24
N TRP A 114 2.12 -1.77 -4.60
CA TRP A 114 2.81 -0.48 -4.64
C TRP A 114 3.83 -0.27 -3.50
N LEU A 115 3.74 -1.03 -2.41
CA LEU A 115 4.68 -0.97 -1.29
C LEU A 115 6.16 -1.09 -1.71
N PRO A 116 6.56 -1.95 -2.68
CA PRO A 116 7.95 -2.04 -3.12
C PRO A 116 8.47 -0.75 -3.75
N PHE A 117 7.62 -0.01 -4.45
CA PHE A 117 7.98 1.28 -5.06
C PHE A 117 8.34 2.31 -3.96
N ALA A 118 7.45 2.47 -2.97
CA ALA A 118 7.73 3.32 -1.81
C ALA A 118 9.00 2.88 -1.09
N LEU A 119 9.14 1.56 -0.83
CA LEU A 119 10.30 1.00 -0.16
C LEU A 119 11.62 1.34 -0.87
N LEU A 120 11.68 1.18 -2.19
CA LEU A 120 12.91 1.45 -2.95
C LEU A 120 13.34 2.91 -2.87
N ILE A 121 12.42 3.84 -3.06
CA ILE A 121 12.71 5.27 -3.00
C ILE A 121 13.13 5.68 -1.58
N LEU A 122 12.37 5.23 -0.57
CA LEU A 122 12.63 5.58 0.82
C LEU A 122 13.90 4.92 1.36
N LEU A 123 14.21 3.68 0.96
CA LEU A 123 15.47 3.00 1.32
C LEU A 123 16.67 3.76 0.76
N THR A 124 16.60 4.17 -0.51
CA THR A 124 17.67 4.97 -1.13
C THR A 124 17.87 6.30 -0.38
N ALA A 125 16.77 6.93 0.03
CA ALA A 125 16.84 8.16 0.81
C ALA A 125 17.40 7.93 2.23
N VAL A 126 17.05 6.84 2.92
CA VAL A 126 17.65 6.47 4.23
C VAL A 126 19.15 6.24 4.10
N GLN A 127 19.58 5.57 3.01
CA GLN A 127 21.00 5.29 2.75
C GLN A 127 21.81 6.52 2.35
N SER A 128 21.16 7.60 1.90
CA SER A 128 21.81 8.87 1.60
C SER A 128 22.07 9.74 2.84
N LEU A 129 21.51 9.36 4.00
CA LEU A 129 21.72 10.07 5.26
C LEU A 129 23.14 9.83 5.76
N ASP A 130 23.85 10.93 6.03
CA ASP A 130 25.23 10.92 6.49
C ASP A 130 25.38 10.16 7.83
N ASN A 131 26.30 9.21 7.87
CA ASN A 131 26.56 8.44 9.06
C ASN A 131 27.14 9.30 10.19
N GLU A 132 27.89 10.38 9.88
CA GLU A 132 28.41 11.31 10.87
C GLU A 132 27.27 11.98 11.66
N GLN A 133 26.13 12.29 11.00
CA GLN A 133 24.96 12.83 11.70
C GLN A 133 24.33 11.80 12.66
N LYS A 134 24.26 10.53 12.25
CA LYS A 134 23.75 9.45 13.11
C LYS A 134 24.66 9.21 14.31
N GLU A 135 25.99 9.25 14.10
CA GLU A 135 26.99 9.09 15.16
C GLU A 135 26.99 10.27 16.13
N ALA A 136 26.96 11.50 15.63
CA ALA A 136 26.89 12.70 16.47
C ALA A 136 25.65 12.66 17.40
N ALA A 137 24.50 12.31 16.84
CA ALA A 137 23.28 12.17 17.64
C ALA A 137 23.38 11.09 18.73
N ARG A 138 24.10 9.99 18.45
CA ARG A 138 24.37 8.95 19.47
C ARG A 138 25.28 9.47 20.56
N MET A 139 26.28 10.26 20.22
CA MET A 139 27.17 10.90 21.20
C MET A 139 26.43 11.87 22.10
N ASP A 140 25.43 12.57 21.56
CA ASP A 140 24.50 13.44 22.30
C ASP A 140 23.46 12.67 23.12
N GLY A 141 23.50 11.34 23.11
CA GLY A 141 22.58 10.49 23.88
C GLY A 141 21.23 10.22 23.23
N ALA A 142 21.04 10.55 21.95
CA ALA A 142 19.79 10.29 21.26
C ALA A 142 19.55 8.80 21.05
N GLY A 143 18.48 8.25 21.61
CA GLY A 143 18.02 6.88 21.37
C GLY A 143 17.47 6.69 19.95
N ALA A 144 17.25 5.43 19.53
CA ALA A 144 16.79 5.09 18.18
C ALA A 144 15.50 5.80 17.77
N VAL A 145 14.54 5.94 18.68
CA VAL A 145 13.26 6.63 18.44
C VAL A 145 13.47 8.11 18.19
N ALA A 146 14.32 8.76 19.00
CA ALA A 146 14.65 10.18 18.82
C ALA A 146 15.38 10.41 17.49
N GLN A 147 16.36 9.57 17.14
CA GLN A 147 17.05 9.62 15.84
C GLN A 147 16.07 9.45 14.67
N PHE A 148 15.10 8.54 14.78
CA PHE A 148 14.10 8.35 13.75
C PHE A 148 13.26 9.62 13.53
N PHE A 149 12.66 10.17 14.58
CA PHE A 149 11.75 11.30 14.43
C PHE A 149 12.43 12.63 14.14
N PHE A 150 13.64 12.87 14.68
CA PHE A 150 14.30 14.16 14.58
C PHE A 150 15.38 14.25 13.51
N ILE A 151 15.86 13.10 12.99
CA ILE A 151 16.91 13.07 11.96
C ILE A 151 16.41 12.34 10.72
N THR A 152 16.02 11.06 10.85
CA THR A 152 15.69 10.22 9.69
C THR A 152 14.40 10.69 9.01
N LEU A 153 13.32 10.85 9.75
CA LEU A 153 12.02 11.22 9.18
C LEU A 153 12.02 12.61 8.50
N PRO A 154 12.61 13.68 9.09
CA PRO A 154 12.76 14.96 8.40
C PRO A 154 13.60 14.86 7.11
N HIS A 155 14.68 14.08 7.14
CA HIS A 155 15.50 13.81 5.94
C HIS A 155 14.70 13.14 4.82
N LEU A 156 13.80 12.21 5.16
CA LEU A 156 12.94 11.52 4.21
C LEU A 156 11.83 12.38 3.62
N GLY A 157 11.55 13.56 4.13
CA GLY A 157 10.41 14.40 3.74
C GLY A 157 10.34 14.64 2.23
N ARG A 158 11.47 14.90 1.56
CA ARG A 158 11.52 15.07 0.10
C ARG A 158 11.21 13.77 -0.64
N ALA A 159 11.76 12.65 -0.20
CA ALA A 159 11.51 11.34 -0.82
C ALA A 159 10.05 10.92 -0.63
N ILE A 160 9.49 11.13 0.56
CA ILE A 160 8.06 10.89 0.85
C ILE A 160 7.17 11.70 -0.09
N SER A 161 7.47 12.98 -0.30
CA SER A 161 6.71 13.83 -1.24
C SER A 161 6.74 13.29 -2.67
N VAL A 162 7.88 12.78 -3.12
CA VAL A 162 8.02 12.16 -4.45
C VAL A 162 7.20 10.88 -4.55
N VAL A 163 7.25 10.02 -3.53
CA VAL A 163 6.44 8.79 -3.48
C VAL A 163 4.96 9.13 -3.56
N ILE A 164 4.48 10.04 -2.69
CA ILE A 164 3.07 10.45 -2.67
C ILE A 164 2.63 11.00 -4.03
N MET A 165 3.44 11.87 -4.65
CA MET A 165 3.10 12.46 -5.94
C MET A 165 2.97 11.41 -7.04
N ILE A 166 3.96 10.52 -7.16
CA ILE A 166 3.98 9.50 -8.20
C ILE A 166 2.88 8.47 -7.97
N GLU A 167 2.77 7.93 -6.76
CA GLU A 167 1.72 6.94 -6.44
C GLU A 167 0.33 7.53 -6.65
N THR A 168 0.08 8.78 -6.26
CA THR A 168 -1.23 9.41 -6.47
C THR A 168 -1.63 9.40 -7.95
N ILE A 169 -0.70 9.74 -8.85
CA ILE A 169 -0.97 9.75 -10.30
C ILE A 169 -1.40 8.37 -10.79
N PHE A 170 -0.69 7.31 -10.38
CA PHE A 170 -1.01 5.95 -10.79
C PHE A 170 -2.23 5.38 -10.08
N LEU A 171 -2.41 5.67 -8.80
CA LEU A 171 -3.54 5.17 -8.01
C LEU A 171 -4.89 5.75 -8.46
N LEU A 172 -4.91 6.94 -9.03
CA LEU A 172 -6.11 7.51 -9.66
C LEU A 172 -6.55 6.73 -10.91
N SER A 173 -5.68 5.91 -11.48
CA SER A 173 -5.96 5.08 -12.67
C SER A 173 -6.14 3.59 -12.34
N VAL A 174 -6.31 3.24 -11.06
CA VAL A 174 -6.54 1.84 -10.63
C VAL A 174 -7.90 1.37 -11.14
N PHE A 175 -7.87 0.41 -12.04
CA PHE A 175 -9.07 -0.19 -12.67
C PHE A 175 -9.04 -1.71 -12.63
N ALA A 176 -7.92 -2.32 -13.04
CA ALA A 176 -7.84 -3.75 -13.25
C ALA A 176 -8.08 -4.58 -11.98
N GLU A 177 -7.54 -4.13 -10.85
CA GLU A 177 -7.70 -4.78 -9.55
C GLU A 177 -9.15 -4.79 -9.11
N ILE A 178 -9.85 -3.66 -9.26
CA ILE A 178 -11.27 -3.53 -8.91
C ILE A 178 -12.12 -4.39 -9.85
N TYR A 179 -11.90 -4.26 -11.16
CA TYR A 179 -12.69 -4.98 -12.16
C TYR A 179 -12.59 -6.50 -12.00
N VAL A 180 -11.39 -7.03 -11.82
CA VAL A 180 -11.14 -8.47 -11.70
C VAL A 180 -11.62 -9.02 -10.35
N THR A 181 -11.53 -8.26 -9.27
CA THR A 181 -11.90 -8.75 -7.93
C THR A 181 -13.38 -8.61 -7.63
N THR A 182 -13.89 -7.39 -7.69
CA THR A 182 -15.23 -7.03 -7.21
C THR A 182 -16.17 -6.56 -8.32
N SER A 183 -15.62 -6.16 -9.49
CA SER A 183 -16.40 -5.46 -10.55
C SER A 183 -17.13 -4.21 -10.02
N GLY A 184 -16.53 -3.53 -9.00
CA GLY A 184 -17.14 -2.38 -8.32
C GLY A 184 -18.10 -2.72 -7.18
N GLY A 185 -18.50 -3.99 -7.03
CA GLY A 185 -19.53 -4.47 -6.11
C GLY A 185 -19.06 -4.82 -4.70
N PRO A 186 -20.01 -5.25 -3.83
CA PRO A 186 -21.46 -5.28 -4.06
C PRO A 186 -22.05 -3.86 -4.15
N GLY A 187 -22.98 -3.65 -5.07
CA GLY A 187 -23.48 -2.30 -5.39
C GLY A 187 -22.35 -1.41 -5.91
N LEU A 188 -22.11 -0.28 -5.25
CA LEU A 188 -21.00 0.66 -5.56
C LEU A 188 -19.88 0.64 -4.50
N ALA A 189 -19.81 -0.40 -3.68
CA ALA A 189 -18.95 -0.42 -2.50
C ALA A 189 -17.45 -0.31 -2.80
N SER A 190 -17.01 -0.66 -4.01
CA SER A 190 -15.61 -0.54 -4.45
C SER A 190 -15.46 0.14 -5.82
N THR A 191 -16.52 0.75 -6.35
CA THR A 191 -16.48 1.53 -7.59
C THR A 191 -15.63 2.78 -7.39
N ASN A 192 -14.76 3.08 -8.35
CA ASN A 192 -13.95 4.30 -8.38
C ASN A 192 -14.23 5.12 -9.65
N LEU A 193 -13.50 6.23 -9.83
CA LEU A 193 -13.64 7.11 -11.00
C LEU A 193 -12.85 6.65 -12.24
N ALA A 194 -12.07 5.57 -12.14
CA ALA A 194 -11.28 5.03 -13.25
C ALA A 194 -12.08 4.07 -14.15
#